data_a1b84f7bfed1ea8cd2bd6c5b648e9a5f
#
_entry.id   a1b84f7bfed1ea8cd2bd6c5b648e9a5f
#
_cell.length_a   1.000
_cell.length_b   1.000
_cell.length_c   1.000
_cell.angle_alpha   90.00
_cell.angle_beta   90.00
_cell.angle_gamma   90.00
#
_symmetry.space_group_name_H-M   'P 1'
#
loop_
_entity.id
_entity.type
_entity.pdbx_description
1 polymer ?
#
loop_
_entity_poly.entity_id
_entity_poly.type
_entity_poly.pdbx_seq_one_letter_code
_entity_poly.pdbx_strand_id
1 'polypeptide(L)'
;MKCAVPFLFVLALAMAVRAEDLPATLMTRPGKLLVSEDFSRPLPPPEGSTAQFASGFKGWRCNVVPRGGHWEVVDGTFIGTENPEMHHPATASIGFDFKDVVITCEVRMHDVPLEGRKTRFFAIRTTDTKDYVCSIFLAETGMRIQKDDNDHAGPDVAVPLGALQAPIKLGEWQKVTFEILGDEMVGTWNGQSLTGRHPLIGEDKKSIMFVSGVEGSVRHLRVWEALPNPDWAKNKQSLPRPLNEPAPK
;
A
#
# COMPACT_ATOMS: atom_id res chain seq x y z
N MET A 1 18.39 -56.34 25.89
CA MET A 1 18.75 -55.04 25.29
C MET A 1 17.46 -54.31 24.91
N LYS A 2 17.09 -53.26 25.63
CA LYS A 2 15.89 -52.47 25.37
C LYS A 2 16.37 -51.18 24.70
N CYS A 3 16.04 -50.98 23.38
CA CYS A 3 16.29 -49.74 22.67
C CYS A 3 15.25 -48.70 23.07
N ALA A 4 15.69 -47.61 23.67
CA ALA A 4 14.88 -46.41 23.90
C ALA A 4 14.97 -45.51 22.66
N VAL A 5 13.82 -45.19 22.03
CA VAL A 5 13.69 -44.25 20.95
C VAL A 5 13.47 -42.86 21.56
N PRO A 6 14.28 -41.86 21.28
CA PRO A 6 14.03 -40.51 21.76
C PRO A 6 12.91 -39.86 20.94
N PHE A 7 11.84 -39.46 21.61
CA PHE A 7 10.79 -38.59 21.05
C PHE A 7 11.34 -37.16 20.93
N LEU A 8 11.55 -36.72 19.70
CA LEU A 8 11.90 -35.31 19.38
C LEU A 8 10.61 -34.47 19.45
N PHE A 9 10.46 -33.69 20.50
CA PHE A 9 9.41 -32.65 20.57
C PHE A 9 9.84 -31.48 19.69
N VAL A 10 9.20 -31.34 18.52
CA VAL A 10 9.29 -30.15 17.72
C VAL A 10 8.35 -29.08 18.31
N LEU A 11 8.92 -28.14 19.04
CA LEU A 11 8.20 -26.98 19.58
C LEU A 11 7.93 -26.03 18.41
N ALA A 12 6.70 -26.05 17.87
CA ALA A 12 6.24 -25.03 16.92
C ALA A 12 6.07 -23.72 17.70
N LEU A 13 7.01 -22.79 17.52
CA LEU A 13 6.90 -21.43 18.03
C LEU A 13 5.84 -20.70 17.17
N ALA A 14 4.59 -20.74 17.58
CA ALA A 14 3.58 -19.85 17.06
C ALA A 14 3.94 -18.43 17.55
N MET A 15 4.39 -17.57 16.65
CA MET A 15 4.51 -16.13 16.92
C MET A 15 3.11 -15.60 17.20
N ALA A 16 2.74 -15.49 18.46
CA ALA A 16 1.54 -14.79 18.87
C ALA A 16 1.76 -13.30 18.58
N VAL A 17 1.05 -12.75 17.60
CA VAL A 17 0.95 -11.30 17.38
C VAL A 17 0.37 -10.73 18.67
N ARG A 18 1.11 -9.87 19.36
CA ARG A 18 0.60 -9.20 20.56
C ARG A 18 -0.52 -8.24 20.16
N ALA A 19 -1.52 -8.11 21.01
CA ALA A 19 -2.65 -7.18 20.78
C ALA A 19 -2.20 -5.72 20.57
N GLU A 20 -1.00 -5.38 21.05
CA GLU A 20 -0.36 -4.07 20.88
C GLU A 20 0.16 -3.82 19.45
N ASP A 21 0.28 -4.88 18.62
CA ASP A 21 0.79 -4.79 17.23
C ASP A 21 -0.34 -4.64 16.20
N LEU A 22 -1.60 -4.69 16.63
CA LEU A 22 -2.72 -4.54 15.71
C LEU A 22 -2.97 -3.07 15.38
N PRO A 23 -3.22 -2.73 14.09
CA PRO A 23 -3.48 -1.36 13.71
C PRO A 23 -4.85 -0.88 14.23
N ALA A 24 -4.94 0.41 14.51
CA ALA A 24 -6.22 1.07 14.71
C ALA A 24 -6.94 1.16 13.35
N THR A 25 -8.10 0.50 13.26
CA THR A 25 -8.94 0.45 12.07
C THR A 25 -10.34 0.97 12.38
N LEU A 26 -11.05 1.44 11.37
CA LEU A 26 -12.39 2.00 11.50
C LEU A 26 -13.46 1.08 10.91
N MET A 27 -13.25 0.65 9.67
CA MET A 27 -14.21 -0.16 8.92
C MET A 27 -14.03 -1.65 9.17
N THR A 28 -12.81 -2.06 9.43
CA THR A 28 -12.43 -3.46 9.52
C THR A 28 -11.82 -3.82 10.88
N ARG A 29 -11.61 -5.09 11.10
CA ARG A 29 -10.71 -5.65 12.13
C ARG A 29 -9.67 -6.48 11.41
N PRO A 30 -8.38 -6.37 11.79
CA PRO A 30 -7.34 -7.24 11.23
C PRO A 30 -7.62 -8.70 11.54
N GLY A 31 -7.61 -9.54 10.51
CA GLY A 31 -7.68 -10.98 10.59
C GLY A 31 -6.29 -11.61 10.58
N LYS A 32 -6.09 -12.63 9.73
CA LYS A 32 -4.80 -13.29 9.54
C LYS A 32 -3.79 -12.34 8.90
N LEU A 33 -2.55 -12.33 9.43
CA LEU A 33 -1.44 -11.61 8.82
C LEU A 33 -1.01 -12.32 7.52
N LEU A 34 -1.07 -11.60 6.40
CA LEU A 34 -0.72 -12.08 5.07
C LEU A 34 0.70 -11.70 4.68
N VAL A 35 1.09 -10.44 4.95
CA VAL A 35 2.42 -9.91 4.64
C VAL A 35 2.97 -9.19 5.86
N SER A 36 4.23 -9.46 6.18
CA SER A 36 5.02 -8.75 7.17
C SER A 36 6.38 -8.44 6.56
N GLU A 37 6.64 -7.16 6.30
CA GLU A 37 7.89 -6.73 5.68
C GLU A 37 8.48 -5.56 6.47
N ASP A 38 9.69 -5.74 6.93
CA ASP A 38 10.47 -4.75 7.67
C ASP A 38 11.70 -4.28 6.88
N PHE A 39 11.84 -4.78 5.64
CA PHE A 39 12.93 -4.45 4.74
C PHE A 39 14.33 -4.60 5.37
N SER A 40 14.51 -5.61 6.21
CA SER A 40 15.75 -5.87 6.96
C SER A 40 16.89 -6.41 6.10
N ARG A 41 16.63 -6.71 4.82
CA ARG A 41 17.63 -7.26 3.89
C ARG A 41 17.71 -6.38 2.66
N PRO A 42 18.94 -6.14 2.11
CA PRO A 42 19.08 -5.41 0.85
C PRO A 42 18.38 -6.14 -0.30
N LEU A 43 17.92 -5.38 -1.29
CA LEU A 43 17.51 -5.92 -2.58
C LEU A 43 18.73 -6.52 -3.26
N PRO A 44 18.67 -7.75 -3.80
CA PRO A 44 19.72 -8.23 -4.68
C PRO A 44 19.80 -7.30 -5.90
N PRO A 45 21.00 -6.94 -6.38
CA PRO A 45 21.14 -6.17 -7.60
C PRO A 45 20.47 -6.93 -8.75
N PRO A 46 19.77 -6.24 -9.67
CA PRO A 46 19.21 -6.86 -10.85
C PRO A 46 20.35 -7.39 -11.72
N GLU A 47 20.53 -8.70 -11.75
CA GLU A 47 21.49 -9.33 -12.65
C GLU A 47 21.07 -9.11 -14.10
N GLY A 48 21.84 -8.29 -14.84
CA GLY A 48 21.85 -8.24 -16.31
C GLY A 48 20.51 -8.00 -17.02
N SER A 49 19.50 -7.50 -16.33
CA SER A 49 18.16 -7.42 -16.84
C SER A 49 17.98 -6.23 -17.79
N THR A 50 17.75 -6.51 -19.06
CA THR A 50 17.13 -5.57 -20.02
C THR A 50 15.61 -5.48 -19.82
N ALA A 51 15.05 -6.21 -18.85
CA ALA A 51 13.64 -6.25 -18.55
C ALA A 51 13.17 -4.95 -17.89
N GLN A 52 11.96 -4.54 -18.20
CA GLN A 52 11.31 -3.37 -17.60
C GLN A 52 11.14 -3.52 -16.06
N PHE A 53 11.20 -4.76 -15.56
CA PHE A 53 11.04 -5.08 -14.15
C PHE A 53 12.11 -6.10 -13.73
N ALA A 54 12.74 -5.85 -12.59
CA ALA A 54 13.56 -6.83 -11.90
C ALA A 54 12.71 -7.60 -10.88
N SER A 55 12.93 -8.92 -10.78
CA SER A 55 12.45 -9.70 -9.65
C SER A 55 13.26 -9.28 -8.44
N GLY A 56 12.60 -8.54 -7.53
CA GLY A 56 13.26 -7.98 -6.38
C GLY A 56 13.19 -8.88 -5.15
N PHE A 57 13.49 -8.27 -4.05
CA PHE A 57 13.52 -8.80 -2.71
C PHE A 57 12.21 -9.53 -2.34
N LYS A 58 12.31 -10.79 -1.90
CA LYS A 58 11.18 -11.60 -1.38
C LYS A 58 9.89 -11.54 -2.24
N GLY A 59 10.00 -11.60 -3.54
CA GLY A 59 8.83 -11.56 -4.41
C GLY A 59 8.38 -10.16 -4.83
N TRP A 60 9.07 -9.10 -4.44
CA TRP A 60 8.85 -7.77 -4.96
C TRP A 60 9.25 -7.67 -6.43
N ARG A 61 8.42 -7.01 -7.20
CA ARG A 61 8.65 -6.69 -8.61
C ARG A 61 8.77 -5.18 -8.75
N CYS A 62 9.98 -4.72 -9.09
CA CYS A 62 10.30 -3.30 -9.20
C CYS A 62 10.52 -2.91 -10.66
N ASN A 63 10.06 -1.72 -11.06
CA ASN A 63 10.52 -1.16 -12.32
C ASN A 63 11.98 -0.69 -12.17
N VAL A 64 12.73 -0.73 -13.27
CA VAL A 64 14.17 -0.47 -13.27
C VAL A 64 14.59 0.48 -14.38
N VAL A 65 15.68 1.21 -14.16
CA VAL A 65 16.38 2.03 -15.16
C VAL A 65 16.77 1.14 -16.36
N PRO A 66 16.64 1.63 -17.65
CA PRO A 66 16.33 3.00 -18.02
C PRO A 66 14.82 3.33 -18.17
N ARG A 67 13.94 2.35 -18.09
CA ARG A 67 12.51 2.54 -18.40
C ARG A 67 11.64 2.88 -17.20
N GLY A 68 12.19 2.85 -16.00
CA GLY A 68 11.47 3.13 -14.76
C GLY A 68 12.37 3.76 -13.71
N GLY A 69 11.94 3.70 -12.46
CA GLY A 69 12.69 4.22 -11.33
C GLY A 69 13.76 3.24 -10.82
N HIS A 70 14.27 3.56 -9.66
CA HIS A 70 15.18 2.71 -8.90
C HIS A 70 14.54 2.39 -7.55
N TRP A 71 14.72 1.16 -7.07
CA TRP A 71 14.33 0.74 -5.73
C TRP A 71 15.52 0.10 -5.02
N GLU A 72 15.73 0.50 -3.78
CA GLU A 72 16.76 -0.07 -2.93
C GLU A 72 16.27 -0.24 -1.49
N VAL A 73 16.99 -1.06 -0.72
CA VAL A 73 16.74 -1.21 0.72
C VAL A 73 17.97 -0.69 1.45
N VAL A 74 17.76 0.33 2.29
CA VAL A 74 18.78 0.94 3.14
C VAL A 74 18.22 1.01 4.56
N ASP A 75 18.91 0.42 5.52
CA ASP A 75 18.61 0.48 6.95
C ASP A 75 17.13 0.23 7.30
N GLY A 76 16.57 -0.87 6.79
CA GLY A 76 15.19 -1.23 7.03
C GLY A 76 14.15 -0.35 6.30
N THR A 77 14.59 0.40 5.31
CA THR A 77 13.77 1.31 4.54
C THR A 77 13.81 0.94 3.06
N PHE A 78 12.66 0.81 2.42
CA PHE A 78 12.51 0.56 0.99
C PHE A 78 12.30 1.89 0.28
N ILE A 79 13.29 2.33 -0.51
CA ILE A 79 13.38 3.65 -1.14
C ILE A 79 13.12 3.51 -2.63
N GLY A 80 12.16 4.26 -3.15
CA GLY A 80 11.84 4.35 -4.56
C GLY A 80 12.17 5.74 -5.11
N THR A 81 13.10 5.80 -6.08
CA THR A 81 13.52 7.02 -6.74
C THR A 81 13.12 6.99 -8.21
N GLU A 82 12.39 8.00 -8.67
CA GLU A 82 11.98 8.14 -10.06
C GLU A 82 13.18 8.39 -10.97
N ASN A 83 13.13 7.82 -12.18
CA ASN A 83 14.09 8.20 -13.22
C ASN A 83 13.70 9.58 -13.81
N PRO A 84 14.54 10.63 -13.63
CA PRO A 84 14.22 11.97 -14.10
C PRO A 84 14.03 12.07 -15.61
N GLU A 85 14.75 11.28 -16.39
CA GLU A 85 14.69 11.32 -17.85
C GLU A 85 13.38 10.75 -18.42
N MET A 86 12.77 9.82 -17.71
CA MET A 86 11.56 9.12 -18.17
C MET A 86 10.26 9.77 -17.67
N HIS A 87 10.32 10.62 -16.67
CA HIS A 87 9.13 11.19 -15.99
C HIS A 87 8.09 10.14 -15.59
N HIS A 88 8.56 8.94 -15.28
CA HIS A 88 7.73 7.80 -14.85
C HIS A 88 8.03 7.46 -13.40
N PRO A 89 7.02 7.39 -12.53
CA PRO A 89 7.22 7.08 -11.13
C PRO A 89 7.96 5.76 -10.91
N ALA A 90 8.70 5.67 -9.82
CA ALA A 90 9.22 4.39 -9.36
C ALA A 90 8.06 3.54 -8.85
N THR A 91 7.94 2.29 -9.35
CA THR A 91 6.90 1.35 -8.94
C THR A 91 7.50 0.06 -8.40
N ALA A 92 6.94 -0.45 -7.32
CA ALA A 92 7.27 -1.74 -6.76
C ALA A 92 6.00 -2.46 -6.31
N SER A 93 5.84 -3.73 -6.67
CA SER A 93 4.66 -4.52 -6.32
C SER A 93 5.02 -5.86 -5.69
N ILE A 94 4.18 -6.30 -4.75
CA ILE A 94 4.19 -7.65 -4.21
C ILE A 94 2.91 -8.37 -4.60
N GLY A 95 3.03 -9.53 -5.25
CA GLY A 95 1.91 -10.30 -5.80
C GLY A 95 1.39 -11.34 -4.83
N PHE A 96 0.10 -11.34 -4.59
CA PHE A 96 -0.69 -12.41 -3.94
C PHE A 96 -2.19 -12.15 -4.17
N ASP A 97 -2.97 -13.21 -4.10
CA ASP A 97 -4.44 -13.13 -4.32
C ASP A 97 -5.13 -12.66 -3.04
N PHE A 98 -5.96 -11.64 -3.16
CA PHE A 98 -6.80 -11.15 -2.08
C PHE A 98 -8.03 -10.40 -2.60
N LYS A 99 -9.01 -10.19 -1.72
CA LYS A 99 -10.17 -9.36 -1.98
C LYS A 99 -10.24 -8.20 -1.00
N ASP A 100 -10.27 -8.53 0.27
CA ASP A 100 -10.46 -7.60 1.38
C ASP A 100 -9.22 -7.60 2.27
N VAL A 101 -8.66 -6.42 2.54
CA VAL A 101 -7.40 -6.30 3.28
C VAL A 101 -7.35 -5.06 4.16
N VAL A 102 -6.50 -5.15 5.20
CA VAL A 102 -5.96 -4.01 5.93
C VAL A 102 -4.48 -3.90 5.61
N ILE A 103 -4.06 -2.78 5.07
CA ILE A 103 -2.65 -2.47 4.76
C ILE A 103 -2.19 -1.37 5.69
N THR A 104 -1.09 -1.57 6.39
CA THR A 104 -0.45 -0.51 7.18
C THR A 104 1.02 -0.40 6.83
N CYS A 105 1.51 0.82 6.81
CA CYS A 105 2.94 1.11 6.70
C CYS A 105 3.22 2.54 7.17
N GLU A 106 4.49 2.87 7.23
CA GLU A 106 4.94 4.25 7.31
C GLU A 106 5.58 4.63 5.99
N VAL A 107 5.19 5.80 5.46
CA VAL A 107 5.74 6.35 4.21
C VAL A 107 6.39 7.70 4.47
N ARG A 108 7.37 8.07 3.64
CA ARG A 108 8.05 9.35 3.72
C ARG A 108 8.34 9.85 2.31
N MET A 109 7.87 11.04 1.97
CA MET A 109 8.31 11.75 0.77
C MET A 109 9.56 12.56 1.10
N HIS A 110 10.61 12.44 0.31
CA HIS A 110 11.87 13.11 0.57
C HIS A 110 11.85 14.55 0.08
N ASP A 111 12.56 15.42 0.81
CA ASP A 111 12.76 16.82 0.41
C ASP A 111 13.97 16.94 -0.53
N VAL A 112 13.79 16.43 -1.75
CA VAL A 112 14.81 16.50 -2.81
C VAL A 112 14.31 17.39 -3.96
N PRO A 113 15.18 17.94 -4.83
CA PRO A 113 14.75 18.76 -5.95
C PRO A 113 13.73 18.10 -6.86
N LEU A 114 12.75 18.85 -7.34
CA LEU A 114 11.72 18.35 -8.26
C LEU A 114 12.22 18.05 -9.66
N GLU A 115 13.32 18.67 -10.08
CA GLU A 115 13.96 18.48 -11.39
C GLU A 115 12.98 18.55 -12.59
N GLY A 116 12.09 19.54 -12.56
CA GLY A 116 11.08 19.76 -13.62
C GLY A 116 9.76 19.02 -13.42
N ARG A 117 9.60 18.21 -12.39
CA ARG A 117 8.32 17.59 -12.04
C ARG A 117 7.40 18.56 -11.32
N LYS A 118 6.10 18.26 -11.34
CA LYS A 118 5.08 19.16 -10.78
C LYS A 118 4.88 18.99 -9.28
N THR A 119 5.06 17.78 -8.76
CA THR A 119 4.76 17.47 -7.35
C THR A 119 5.42 16.17 -6.92
N ARG A 120 5.71 16.05 -5.63
CA ARG A 120 6.06 14.79 -4.97
C ARG A 120 4.79 14.07 -4.58
N PHE A 121 4.81 12.75 -4.66
CA PHE A 121 3.72 11.94 -4.16
C PHE A 121 4.19 10.54 -3.80
N PHE A 122 3.40 9.88 -2.98
CA PHE A 122 3.51 8.45 -2.70
C PHE A 122 2.12 7.83 -2.72
N ALA A 123 1.95 6.71 -3.43
CA ALA A 123 0.69 6.01 -3.45
C ALA A 123 0.83 4.54 -3.06
N ILE A 124 -0.17 4.02 -2.36
CA ILE A 124 -0.38 2.60 -2.14
C ILE A 124 -1.59 2.21 -2.96
N ARG A 125 -1.39 1.32 -3.90
CA ARG A 125 -2.35 0.93 -4.92
C ARG A 125 -2.60 -0.57 -4.88
N THR A 126 -3.80 -1.00 -5.16
CA THR A 126 -4.11 -2.41 -5.43
C THR A 126 -4.33 -2.61 -6.91
N THR A 127 -3.96 -3.79 -7.41
CA THR A 127 -4.11 -4.13 -8.83
C THR A 127 -4.82 -5.47 -8.98
N ASP A 128 -5.50 -5.67 -10.09
CA ASP A 128 -5.95 -6.97 -10.56
C ASP A 128 -4.95 -7.57 -11.58
N THR A 129 -5.39 -8.46 -12.46
CA THR A 129 -4.53 -9.08 -13.48
C THR A 129 -4.22 -8.16 -14.66
N LYS A 130 -4.94 -7.07 -14.84
CA LYS A 130 -4.88 -6.22 -16.03
C LYS A 130 -4.62 -4.77 -15.68
N ASP A 131 -5.17 -4.28 -14.57
CA ASP A 131 -5.22 -2.85 -14.28
C ASP A 131 -5.21 -2.53 -12.78
N TYR A 132 -5.38 -1.26 -12.45
CA TYR A 132 -5.38 -0.71 -11.10
C TYR A 132 -6.80 -0.69 -10.54
N VAL A 133 -7.01 -1.13 -9.30
CA VAL A 133 -8.35 -1.20 -8.68
C VAL A 133 -8.65 0.04 -7.85
N CYS A 134 -7.85 0.32 -6.84
CA CYS A 134 -8.04 1.48 -5.98
C CYS A 134 -6.74 1.88 -5.29
N SER A 135 -6.67 3.13 -4.82
CA SER A 135 -5.48 3.65 -4.16
C SER A 135 -5.77 4.67 -3.06
N ILE A 136 -4.84 4.72 -2.10
CA ILE A 136 -4.60 5.88 -1.24
C ILE A 136 -3.38 6.62 -1.79
N PHE A 137 -3.50 7.93 -1.95
CA PHE A 137 -2.55 8.78 -2.60
C PHE A 137 -2.19 9.95 -1.68
N LEU A 138 -0.91 10.06 -1.33
CA LEU A 138 -0.35 11.16 -0.56
C LEU A 138 0.42 12.08 -1.50
N ALA A 139 0.14 13.37 -1.46
CA ALA A 139 0.89 14.41 -2.17
C ALA A 139 1.23 15.53 -1.19
N GLU A 140 2.10 16.44 -1.57
CA GLU A 140 2.50 17.57 -0.71
C GLU A 140 1.30 18.38 -0.18
N THR A 141 0.18 18.39 -0.90
CA THR A 141 -1.02 19.15 -0.55
C THR A 141 -2.02 18.36 0.29
N GLY A 142 -1.82 17.06 0.50
CA GLY A 142 -2.71 16.25 1.31
C GLY A 142 -2.90 14.82 0.83
N MET A 143 -4.01 14.22 1.24
CA MET A 143 -4.38 12.85 0.94
C MET A 143 -5.64 12.78 0.08
N ARG A 144 -5.69 11.82 -0.83
CA ARG A 144 -6.93 11.40 -1.50
C ARG A 144 -7.06 9.88 -1.53
N ILE A 145 -8.28 9.41 -1.63
CA ILE A 145 -8.62 8.03 -1.95
C ILE A 145 -9.42 8.02 -3.25
N GLN A 146 -9.20 6.99 -4.07
CA GLN A 146 -9.83 6.90 -5.38
C GLN A 146 -10.03 5.45 -5.82
N LYS A 147 -11.07 5.20 -6.61
CA LYS A 147 -11.14 4.07 -7.54
C LYS A 147 -10.21 4.41 -8.69
N ASP A 148 -9.27 3.54 -8.96
CA ASP A 148 -8.40 3.64 -10.14
C ASP A 148 -9.13 3.10 -11.38
N ASP A 149 -8.47 3.09 -12.51
CA ASP A 149 -9.06 2.53 -13.71
C ASP A 149 -8.90 1.00 -13.75
N ASN A 150 -10.00 0.29 -13.74
CA ASN A 150 -10.07 -1.17 -13.81
C ASN A 150 -11.26 -1.66 -14.65
N ASP A 151 -11.78 -0.84 -15.55
CA ASP A 151 -12.83 -1.26 -16.49
C ASP A 151 -12.24 -1.88 -17.77
N HIS A 152 -10.94 -1.82 -17.94
CA HIS A 152 -10.17 -2.40 -19.05
C HIS A 152 -10.60 -1.89 -20.43
N ALA A 153 -11.20 -0.72 -20.51
CA ALA A 153 -11.74 -0.14 -21.73
C ALA A 153 -11.60 1.40 -21.75
N GLY A 154 -11.17 1.94 -22.87
CA GLY A 154 -11.09 3.38 -23.09
C GLY A 154 -9.89 4.06 -22.42
N PRO A 155 -9.95 5.38 -22.22
CA PRO A 155 -8.91 6.12 -21.52
C PRO A 155 -8.99 5.92 -20.02
N ASP A 156 -7.84 5.81 -19.34
CA ASP A 156 -7.74 5.63 -17.89
C ASP A 156 -8.45 6.76 -17.13
N VAL A 157 -9.50 6.41 -16.37
CA VAL A 157 -10.32 7.34 -15.60
C VAL A 157 -10.39 6.96 -14.13
N ALA A 158 -9.62 7.65 -13.30
CA ALA A 158 -9.75 7.50 -11.86
C ALA A 158 -10.97 8.28 -11.32
N VAL A 159 -11.72 7.68 -10.39
CA VAL A 159 -12.85 8.30 -9.70
C VAL A 159 -12.42 8.72 -8.30
N PRO A 160 -12.27 10.02 -8.00
CA PRO A 160 -12.00 10.50 -6.65
C PRO A 160 -13.16 10.15 -5.72
N LEU A 161 -12.86 9.53 -4.59
CA LEU A 161 -13.85 9.13 -3.57
C LEU A 161 -13.77 10.01 -2.32
N GLY A 162 -12.58 10.53 -2.01
CA GLY A 162 -12.37 11.43 -0.90
C GLY A 162 -11.07 12.21 -1.07
N ALA A 163 -11.01 13.42 -0.54
CA ALA A 163 -9.82 14.26 -0.51
C ALA A 163 -9.72 15.04 0.80
N LEU A 164 -8.52 15.12 1.34
CA LEU A 164 -8.16 15.90 2.49
C LEU A 164 -7.05 16.87 2.10
N GLN A 165 -7.33 18.16 2.25
CA GLN A 165 -6.33 19.21 2.03
C GLN A 165 -5.61 19.50 3.34
N ALA A 166 -4.40 18.99 3.48
CA ALA A 166 -3.52 19.23 4.60
C ALA A 166 -2.07 19.05 4.17
N PRO A 167 -1.19 20.03 4.38
CA PRO A 167 0.21 19.90 3.97
C PRO A 167 0.89 18.69 4.59
N ILE A 168 1.55 17.89 3.78
CA ILE A 168 2.37 16.78 4.23
C ILE A 168 3.80 17.31 4.44
N LYS A 169 4.35 17.06 5.61
CA LYS A 169 5.73 17.44 5.92
C LYS A 169 6.71 16.51 5.23
N LEU A 170 7.52 17.06 4.33
CA LEU A 170 8.59 16.34 3.66
C LEU A 170 9.66 15.88 4.66
N GLY A 171 10.29 14.76 4.40
CA GLY A 171 11.30 14.17 5.26
C GLY A 171 10.77 13.51 6.54
N GLU A 172 9.50 13.70 6.92
CA GLU A 172 8.89 13.08 8.10
C GLU A 172 8.12 11.79 7.73
N TRP A 173 8.17 10.80 8.62
CA TRP A 173 7.40 9.57 8.48
C TRP A 173 5.91 9.81 8.72
N GLN A 174 5.10 9.31 7.82
CA GLN A 174 3.64 9.41 7.82
C GLN A 174 3.05 8.01 8.04
N LYS A 175 2.23 7.83 9.07
CA LYS A 175 1.51 6.56 9.29
C LYS A 175 0.32 6.46 8.35
N VAL A 176 0.22 5.36 7.64
CA VAL A 176 -0.86 5.08 6.70
C VAL A 176 -1.54 3.77 7.06
N THR A 177 -2.87 3.80 7.09
CA THR A 177 -3.73 2.61 7.12
C THR A 177 -4.69 2.66 5.94
N PHE A 178 -4.75 1.58 5.18
CA PHE A 178 -5.63 1.46 4.03
C PHE A 178 -6.49 0.20 4.22
N GLU A 179 -7.80 0.41 4.41
CA GLU A 179 -8.78 -0.64 4.64
C GLU A 179 -9.64 -0.82 3.39
N ILE A 180 -9.83 -2.07 2.95
CA ILE A 180 -10.69 -2.45 1.83
C ILE A 180 -11.57 -3.59 2.29
N LEU A 181 -12.90 -3.42 2.15
CA LEU A 181 -13.89 -4.43 2.48
C LEU A 181 -15.08 -4.35 1.51
N GLY A 182 -15.26 -5.39 0.70
CA GLY A 182 -16.26 -5.38 -0.36
C GLY A 182 -16.01 -4.23 -1.34
N ASP A 183 -17.02 -3.42 -1.59
CA ASP A 183 -16.98 -2.27 -2.49
C ASP A 183 -16.63 -0.93 -1.81
N GLU A 184 -16.17 -0.98 -0.54
CA GLU A 184 -15.87 0.20 0.26
C GLU A 184 -14.40 0.23 0.70
N MET A 185 -13.86 1.42 0.85
CA MET A 185 -12.49 1.64 1.30
C MET A 185 -12.41 2.77 2.32
N VAL A 186 -11.43 2.68 3.22
CA VAL A 186 -11.04 3.75 4.15
C VAL A 186 -9.54 3.98 4.02
N GLY A 187 -9.15 5.22 3.79
CA GLY A 187 -7.76 5.65 3.85
C GLY A 187 -7.55 6.51 5.09
N THR A 188 -6.58 6.15 5.93
CA THR A 188 -6.20 6.91 7.12
C THR A 188 -4.74 7.34 7.00
N TRP A 189 -4.49 8.63 7.19
CA TRP A 189 -3.17 9.23 7.25
C TRP A 189 -3.03 10.02 8.57
N ASN A 190 -2.08 9.62 9.40
CA ASN A 190 -1.82 10.23 10.71
C ASN A 190 -3.10 10.49 11.54
N GLY A 191 -4.03 9.52 11.54
CA GLY A 191 -5.28 9.59 12.28
C GLY A 191 -6.41 10.37 11.60
N GLN A 192 -6.18 11.00 10.46
CA GLN A 192 -7.22 11.61 9.63
C GLN A 192 -7.71 10.63 8.58
N SER A 193 -9.00 10.43 8.46
CA SER A 193 -9.56 9.36 7.64
C SER A 193 -10.56 9.87 6.61
N LEU A 194 -10.56 9.21 5.46
CA LEU A 194 -11.52 9.38 4.38
C LEU A 194 -12.15 8.02 4.07
N THR A 195 -13.40 8.02 3.67
CA THR A 195 -14.10 6.82 3.17
C THR A 195 -14.67 7.05 1.78
N GLY A 196 -14.85 5.97 1.03
CA GLY A 196 -15.49 6.02 -0.27
C GLY A 196 -15.93 4.63 -0.73
N ARG A 197 -16.86 4.60 -1.67
CA ARG A 197 -17.48 3.38 -2.17
C ARG A 197 -17.57 3.40 -3.69
N HIS A 198 -17.23 2.26 -4.31
CA HIS A 198 -17.43 2.05 -5.75
C HIS A 198 -17.51 0.55 -6.05
N PRO A 199 -18.46 0.06 -6.86
CA PRO A 199 -18.65 -1.38 -7.13
C PRO A 199 -17.37 -2.12 -7.57
N LEU A 200 -16.54 -1.48 -8.39
CA LEU A 200 -15.30 -2.08 -8.90
C LEU A 200 -14.19 -2.24 -7.83
N ILE A 201 -14.30 -1.61 -6.66
CA ILE A 201 -13.40 -1.89 -5.53
C ILE A 201 -13.56 -3.33 -5.02
N GLY A 202 -14.77 -3.90 -5.18
CA GLY A 202 -15.10 -5.25 -4.75
C GLY A 202 -14.51 -6.38 -5.60
N GLU A 203 -13.76 -6.07 -6.64
CA GLU A 203 -13.11 -7.07 -7.49
C GLU A 203 -11.94 -7.77 -6.79
N ASP A 204 -11.58 -8.97 -7.30
CA ASP A 204 -10.42 -9.71 -6.82
C ASP A 204 -9.13 -8.99 -7.22
N LYS A 205 -8.20 -8.93 -6.28
CA LYS A 205 -6.92 -8.21 -6.43
C LYS A 205 -5.75 -9.19 -6.48
N LYS A 206 -4.68 -8.81 -7.15
CA LYS A 206 -3.52 -9.65 -7.43
C LYS A 206 -2.20 -9.10 -6.88
N SER A 207 -2.16 -7.80 -6.57
CA SER A 207 -0.97 -7.23 -5.95
C SER A 207 -1.26 -5.95 -5.18
N ILE A 208 -0.34 -5.63 -4.28
CA ILE A 208 -0.18 -4.30 -3.69
C ILE A 208 1.02 -3.66 -4.38
N MET A 209 0.87 -2.40 -4.80
CA MET A 209 1.90 -1.63 -5.48
C MET A 209 2.19 -0.34 -4.74
N PHE A 210 3.47 -0.05 -4.52
CA PHE A 210 3.95 1.26 -4.14
C PHE A 210 4.30 2.06 -5.39
N VAL A 211 3.95 3.34 -5.39
CA VAL A 211 4.25 4.28 -6.47
C VAL A 211 4.87 5.52 -5.84
N SER A 212 6.14 5.77 -6.16
CA SER A 212 6.89 6.93 -5.68
C SER A 212 7.16 7.90 -6.82
N GLY A 213 6.66 9.12 -6.69
CA GLY A 213 6.97 10.22 -7.60
C GLY A 213 8.04 11.12 -6.98
N VAL A 214 9.16 11.29 -7.69
CA VAL A 214 10.42 11.88 -7.30
C VAL A 214 11.22 10.94 -6.41
N GLU A 215 11.07 10.98 -5.09
CA GLU A 215 11.69 10.05 -4.16
C GLU A 215 10.82 9.87 -2.92
N GLY A 216 10.59 8.62 -2.55
CA GLY A 216 9.80 8.26 -1.38
C GLY A 216 10.25 6.94 -0.77
N SER A 217 9.94 6.78 0.49
CA SER A 217 10.33 5.62 1.29
C SER A 217 9.13 4.97 1.95
N VAL A 218 9.25 3.68 2.18
CA VAL A 218 8.29 2.90 2.98
C VAL A 218 9.01 1.98 3.95
N ARG A 219 8.41 1.77 5.13
CA ARG A 219 8.85 0.80 6.13
C ARG A 219 7.67 0.21 6.89
N HIS A 220 7.92 -0.86 7.66
CA HIS A 220 6.95 -1.51 8.54
C HIS A 220 5.66 -1.91 7.83
N LEU A 221 5.77 -2.45 6.61
CA LEU A 221 4.59 -2.94 5.88
C LEU A 221 4.00 -4.15 6.59
N ARG A 222 2.71 -4.07 6.87
CA ARG A 222 1.89 -5.18 7.34
C ARG A 222 0.60 -5.24 6.55
N VAL A 223 0.20 -6.43 6.16
CA VAL A 223 -1.07 -6.67 5.46
C VAL A 223 -1.81 -7.80 6.16
N TRP A 224 -3.05 -7.57 6.49
CA TRP A 224 -3.95 -8.58 7.10
C TRP A 224 -5.17 -8.81 6.23
N GLU A 225 -5.80 -9.96 6.39
CA GLU A 225 -7.18 -10.14 5.97
C GLU A 225 -8.06 -9.11 6.68
N ALA A 226 -9.03 -8.52 5.97
CA ALA A 226 -9.99 -7.61 6.56
C ALA A 226 -11.24 -8.41 7.01
N LEU A 227 -11.59 -8.26 8.28
CA LEU A 227 -12.85 -8.75 8.84
C LEU A 227 -13.77 -7.56 9.11
N PRO A 228 -15.10 -7.69 8.97
CA PRO A 228 -16.01 -6.59 9.25
C PRO A 228 -15.88 -6.08 10.70
N ASN A 229 -15.85 -4.77 10.89
CA ASN A 229 -15.97 -4.14 12.19
C ASN A 229 -17.46 -3.87 12.50
N PRO A 230 -18.04 -4.45 13.56
CA PRO A 230 -19.46 -4.24 13.92
C PRO A 230 -19.78 -2.76 14.21
N ASP A 231 -18.79 -1.97 14.62
CA ASP A 231 -18.95 -0.54 14.91
C ASP A 231 -18.82 0.35 13.66
N TRP A 232 -18.65 -0.22 12.45
CA TRP A 232 -18.40 0.56 11.24
C TRP A 232 -19.48 1.63 10.98
N ALA A 233 -20.75 1.26 11.09
CA ALA A 233 -21.86 2.20 10.88
C ALA A 233 -21.78 3.44 11.78
N LYS A 234 -21.31 3.28 13.03
CA LYS A 234 -21.07 4.37 13.98
C LYS A 234 -19.81 5.15 13.61
N ASN A 235 -18.72 4.48 13.35
CA ASN A 235 -17.43 5.11 13.02
C ASN A 235 -17.55 5.96 11.75
N LYS A 236 -18.27 5.48 10.74
CA LYS A 236 -18.49 6.16 9.46
C LYS A 236 -19.16 7.54 9.62
N GLN A 237 -20.03 7.70 10.63
CA GLN A 237 -20.73 8.96 10.87
C GLN A 237 -19.81 10.14 11.23
N SER A 238 -18.60 9.84 11.74
CA SER A 238 -17.61 10.85 12.09
C SER A 238 -16.69 11.24 10.92
N LEU A 239 -16.79 10.55 9.77
CA LEU A 239 -15.91 10.78 8.63
C LEU A 239 -16.48 11.82 7.66
N PRO A 240 -15.61 12.53 6.93
CA PRO A 240 -16.03 13.33 5.81
C PRO A 240 -16.84 12.51 4.82
N ARG A 241 -17.85 13.14 4.23
CA ARG A 241 -18.68 12.51 3.23
C ARG A 241 -17.89 12.20 1.96
N PRO A 242 -18.11 11.03 1.33
CA PRO A 242 -17.52 10.68 0.04
C PRO A 242 -17.85 11.69 -1.06
N LEU A 243 -16.87 12.00 -1.91
CA LEU A 243 -17.04 12.98 -2.99
C LEU A 243 -18.02 12.52 -4.08
N ASN A 244 -18.16 11.22 -4.26
CA ASN A 244 -19.04 10.62 -5.27
C ASN A 244 -20.47 10.34 -4.76
N GLU A 245 -20.78 10.67 -3.51
CA GLU A 245 -22.15 10.56 -2.98
C GLU A 245 -22.92 11.86 -3.19
N PRO A 246 -24.19 11.82 -3.67
CA PRO A 246 -25.01 13.02 -3.88
C PRO A 246 -25.29 13.75 -2.58
N ALA A 247 -25.46 15.10 -2.59
CA ALA A 247 -25.85 15.87 -1.40
C ALA A 247 -27.17 15.36 -0.80
N PRO A 248 -27.31 15.29 0.54
CA PRO A 248 -28.61 15.01 1.13
C PRO A 248 -29.62 16.08 0.64
N LYS A 249 -30.81 15.60 0.24
CA LYS A 249 -31.92 16.47 -0.18
C LYS A 249 -32.48 17.23 0.99
#